data_517aff97b6040cfb7f4e62b0091315f9
#
_entry.id   517aff97b6040cfb7f4e62b0091315f9
#
_cell.length_a   1.000
_cell.length_b   1.000
_cell.length_c   1.000
_cell.angle_alpha   90.00
_cell.angle_beta   90.00
_cell.angle_gamma   90.00
#
_symmetry.space_group_name_H-M   'P 1'
#
loop_
_entity.id
_entity.type
_entity.pdbx_description
1 polymer ?
#
loop_
_entity_poly.entity_id
_entity_poly.type
_entity_poly.pdbx_seq_one_letter_code
_entity_poly.pdbx_strand_id
1 'polypeptide(L)'
;SAASAGDKVKSGLPLQPLASTPTQLTIKGLPGKVYYVPSTLETIKWGYLPNATDAPVLTVPSGATVVFDTLSHEGLLEDQGRDPLAYFALHGVPARMVLQDALAITGSAKAHDFSKDGPHIITGPVAIDGAEPGDVLKVDVLAVQPRVPYGVISNRHGKGALPGEFPQGAAPEPGASAAEPHKFHNVSVFTPIRKNRHGAWEAVLHNDQG
;
A
#
# COMPACT_ATOMS: atom_id res chain seq x y z
N SER A 1 16.05 14.88 -8.70
CA SER A 1 16.62 14.17 -9.86
C SER A 1 15.50 13.48 -10.60
N ALA A 2 15.36 13.75 -11.90
CA ALA A 2 14.37 13.08 -12.72
C ALA A 2 14.62 11.57 -12.68
N ALA A 3 13.55 10.79 -12.42
CA ALA A 3 13.62 9.33 -12.49
C ALA A 3 14.20 8.90 -13.84
N SER A 4 15.23 8.09 -13.78
CA SER A 4 15.91 7.57 -14.97
C SER A 4 14.92 6.81 -15.86
N ALA A 5 15.06 6.97 -17.17
CA ALA A 5 14.23 6.27 -18.17
C ALA A 5 14.30 4.73 -18.09
N GLY A 6 15.17 4.18 -17.24
CA GLY A 6 15.32 2.73 -16.98
C GLY A 6 14.34 2.13 -15.98
N ASP A 7 13.63 2.96 -15.19
CA ASP A 7 12.72 2.49 -14.12
C ASP A 7 11.30 2.18 -14.61
N LYS A 8 11.06 2.29 -15.91
CA LYS A 8 9.78 1.87 -16.48
C LYS A 8 9.76 0.34 -16.53
N VAL A 9 9.00 -0.25 -15.61
CA VAL A 9 8.57 -1.64 -15.77
C VAL A 9 7.99 -1.80 -17.18
N LYS A 10 8.23 -2.94 -17.84
CA LYS A 10 7.62 -3.26 -19.17
C LYS A 10 6.09 -3.09 -19.20
N SER A 11 5.45 -3.01 -18.04
CA SER A 11 4.03 -2.74 -17.83
C SER A 11 3.62 -1.27 -17.97
N GLY A 12 4.55 -0.32 -18.01
CA GLY A 12 4.25 1.12 -18.01
C GLY A 12 3.76 1.68 -16.66
N LEU A 13 3.92 0.94 -15.56
CA LEU A 13 3.52 1.38 -14.22
C LEU A 13 4.57 2.31 -13.62
N PRO A 14 4.15 3.37 -12.89
CA PRO A 14 5.08 4.22 -12.14
C PRO A 14 5.50 3.48 -10.86
N LEU A 15 6.67 2.85 -10.88
CA LEU A 15 7.18 2.08 -9.75
C LEU A 15 7.49 2.98 -8.54
N GLN A 16 8.17 4.10 -8.77
CA GLN A 16 8.64 4.97 -7.70
C GLN A 16 7.80 6.25 -7.62
N PRO A 17 7.79 6.94 -6.46
CA PRO A 17 7.06 8.18 -6.29
C PRO A 17 7.47 9.25 -7.32
N LEU A 18 6.50 10.03 -7.79
CA LEU A 18 6.71 11.13 -8.73
C LEU A 18 7.32 12.35 -8.05
N ALA A 19 7.14 12.50 -6.75
CA ALA A 19 7.70 13.54 -5.91
C ALA A 19 7.85 13.01 -4.47
N SER A 20 8.71 13.64 -3.68
CA SER A 20 8.96 13.26 -2.27
C SER A 20 7.98 13.90 -1.28
N THR A 21 7.26 14.93 -1.69
CA THR A 21 6.31 15.68 -0.86
C THR A 21 5.03 15.96 -1.63
N PRO A 22 3.90 16.24 -0.95
CA PRO A 22 2.67 16.68 -1.61
C PRO A 22 2.91 17.90 -2.48
N THR A 23 2.44 17.88 -3.73
CA THR A 23 2.69 18.93 -4.70
C THR A 23 1.65 18.92 -5.83
N GLN A 24 1.72 19.89 -6.73
CA GLN A 24 0.95 19.88 -7.97
C GLN A 24 1.81 19.41 -9.14
N LEU A 25 1.28 18.48 -9.93
CA LEU A 25 1.95 17.90 -11.09
C LEU A 25 1.04 17.94 -12.32
N THR A 26 1.67 17.91 -13.50
CA THR A 26 0.98 17.54 -14.74
C THR A 26 1.25 16.06 -15.00
N ILE A 27 0.19 15.26 -15.01
CA ILE A 27 0.27 13.83 -15.24
C ILE A 27 -0.35 13.50 -16.59
N LYS A 28 0.39 12.78 -17.43
CA LYS A 28 -0.07 12.37 -18.76
C LYS A 28 -1.39 11.57 -18.64
N GLY A 29 -2.40 12.03 -19.37
CA GLY A 29 -3.74 11.39 -19.38
C GLY A 29 -4.73 11.99 -18.40
N LEU A 30 -4.30 12.95 -17.55
CA LEU A 30 -5.20 13.74 -16.71
C LEU A 30 -5.25 15.20 -17.19
N PRO A 31 -6.42 15.84 -17.12
CA PRO A 31 -6.56 17.23 -17.54
C PRO A 31 -5.92 18.18 -16.54
N GLY A 32 -5.09 19.13 -17.04
CA GLY A 32 -4.53 20.19 -16.24
C GLY A 32 -3.49 19.75 -15.20
N LYS A 33 -3.37 20.55 -14.14
CA LYS A 33 -2.57 20.20 -12.95
C LYS A 33 -3.42 19.42 -11.97
N VAL A 34 -2.83 18.39 -11.38
CA VAL A 34 -3.44 17.58 -10.32
C VAL A 34 -2.63 17.72 -9.04
N TYR A 35 -3.28 17.56 -7.91
CA TYR A 35 -2.60 17.44 -6.63
C TYR A 35 -2.09 16.00 -6.49
N TYR A 36 -0.86 15.85 -6.01
CA TYR A 36 -0.22 14.56 -5.84
C TYR A 36 0.25 14.39 -4.39
N VAL A 37 -0.07 13.26 -3.80
CA VAL A 37 0.31 12.90 -2.44
C VAL A 37 1.10 11.58 -2.49
N PRO A 38 2.43 11.63 -2.29
CA PRO A 38 3.26 10.44 -2.21
C PRO A 38 2.99 9.67 -0.91
N SER A 39 3.39 8.41 -0.87
CA SER A 39 3.33 7.55 0.31
C SER A 39 4.68 7.60 1.05
N THR A 40 4.91 8.68 1.82
CA THR A 40 6.13 8.88 2.60
C THR A 40 5.87 8.77 4.09
N LEU A 41 6.91 8.78 4.91
CA LEU A 41 6.78 8.73 6.38
C LEU A 41 5.93 9.87 6.95
N GLU A 42 5.96 11.03 6.29
CA GLU A 42 5.24 12.24 6.70
C GLU A 42 3.77 12.22 6.24
N THR A 43 3.46 11.48 5.19
CA THR A 43 2.14 11.47 4.56
C THR A 43 1.31 10.24 4.88
N ILE A 44 1.85 9.28 5.63
CA ILE A 44 1.13 8.06 6.00
C ILE A 44 0.76 7.97 7.47
N LYS A 45 -0.30 7.23 7.72
CA LYS A 45 -0.64 6.64 9.02
C LYS A 45 -0.51 5.12 8.91
N TRP A 46 0.15 4.49 9.86
CA TRP A 46 0.32 3.05 9.86
C TRP A 46 -0.35 2.43 11.09
N GLY A 47 -1.37 1.61 10.87
CA GLY A 47 -2.06 0.87 11.90
C GLY A 47 -3.31 1.54 12.48
N TYR A 48 -3.62 2.78 12.12
CA TYR A 48 -4.80 3.51 12.60
C TYR A 48 -5.35 4.48 11.56
N LEU A 49 -6.63 4.81 11.70
CA LEU A 49 -7.28 5.81 10.86
C LEU A 49 -6.93 7.23 11.33
N PRO A 50 -6.80 8.20 10.41
CA PRO A 50 -6.74 9.61 10.80
C PRO A 50 -8.01 10.03 11.54
N ASN A 51 -7.87 10.97 12.46
CA ASN A 51 -8.97 11.57 13.21
C ASN A 51 -8.92 13.10 13.13
N ALA A 52 -9.88 13.76 13.77
CA ALA A 52 -10.02 15.22 13.70
C ALA A 52 -8.82 16.01 14.27
N THR A 53 -7.92 15.38 15.02
CA THR A 53 -6.71 16.02 15.56
C THR A 53 -5.49 15.86 14.65
N ASP A 54 -5.58 15.01 13.62
CA ASP A 54 -4.51 14.83 12.66
C ASP A 54 -4.48 15.98 11.65
N ALA A 55 -3.37 16.68 11.59
CA ALA A 55 -3.18 17.73 10.58
C ALA A 55 -3.24 17.11 9.16
N PRO A 56 -3.92 17.76 8.21
CA PRO A 56 -3.92 17.30 6.83
C PRO A 56 -2.52 17.46 6.22
N VAL A 57 -2.12 16.49 5.41
CA VAL A 57 -0.86 16.54 4.65
C VAL A 57 -0.96 17.48 3.45
N LEU A 58 -2.18 17.81 3.04
CA LEU A 58 -2.49 18.73 1.95
C LEU A 58 -3.92 19.23 2.13
N THR A 59 -4.17 20.48 1.71
CA THR A 59 -5.51 21.05 1.56
C THR A 59 -5.76 21.34 0.10
N VAL A 60 -6.92 20.95 -0.42
CA VAL A 60 -7.32 21.12 -1.81
C VAL A 60 -8.67 21.79 -1.93
N PRO A 61 -8.95 22.55 -2.99
CA PRO A 61 -10.29 23.10 -3.22
C PRO A 61 -11.28 22.00 -3.61
N SER A 62 -12.57 22.23 -3.39
CA SER A 62 -13.64 21.39 -3.92
C SER A 62 -13.54 21.24 -5.44
N GLY A 63 -13.73 20.02 -5.96
CA GLY A 63 -13.60 19.72 -7.39
C GLY A 63 -12.16 19.43 -7.84
N ALA A 64 -11.19 19.47 -6.93
CA ALA A 64 -9.80 19.13 -7.26
C ALA A 64 -9.65 17.66 -7.65
N THR A 65 -8.72 17.38 -8.57
CA THR A 65 -8.24 16.02 -8.83
C THR A 65 -7.03 15.76 -7.95
N VAL A 66 -7.09 14.68 -7.18
CA VAL A 66 -5.99 14.25 -6.30
C VAL A 66 -5.52 12.85 -6.71
N VAL A 67 -4.21 12.69 -6.84
CA VAL A 67 -3.55 11.41 -7.10
C VAL A 67 -2.81 10.99 -5.84
N PHE A 68 -3.14 9.84 -5.31
CA PHE A 68 -2.48 9.26 -4.16
C PHE A 68 -1.59 8.10 -4.59
N ASP A 69 -0.35 8.08 -4.14
CA ASP A 69 0.36 6.83 -4.02
C ASP A 69 -0.16 6.10 -2.78
N THR A 70 -0.45 4.83 -2.95
CA THR A 70 -0.84 3.96 -1.85
C THR A 70 0.14 2.81 -1.72
N LEU A 71 0.32 2.33 -0.50
CA LEU A 71 1.24 1.25 -0.18
C LEU A 71 0.49 0.14 0.55
N SER A 72 0.65 -1.09 0.07
CA SER A 72 0.21 -2.26 0.81
C SER A 72 1.12 -2.51 2.01
N HIS A 73 0.55 -2.97 3.11
CA HIS A 73 1.31 -3.44 4.27
C HIS A 73 1.99 -4.80 4.05
N GLU A 74 1.69 -5.47 2.93
CA GLU A 74 2.23 -6.80 2.64
C GLU A 74 3.75 -6.75 2.39
N GLY A 75 4.46 -7.66 3.06
CA GLY A 75 5.92 -7.68 3.11
C GLY A 75 6.53 -6.77 4.18
N LEU A 76 5.71 -5.94 4.87
CA LEU A 76 6.19 -4.95 5.84
C LEU A 76 5.93 -5.36 7.29
N LEU A 77 5.04 -6.31 7.53
CA LEU A 77 4.64 -6.72 8.87
C LEU A 77 5.54 -7.82 9.44
N GLU A 78 5.46 -7.98 10.75
CA GLU A 78 6.24 -8.95 11.51
C GLU A 78 5.96 -10.40 11.09
N ASP A 79 4.72 -10.73 10.74
CA ASP A 79 4.30 -12.06 10.25
C ASP A 79 4.85 -12.42 8.86
N GLN A 80 5.49 -11.46 8.20
CA GLN A 80 6.17 -11.62 6.92
C GLN A 80 7.67 -11.25 7.02
N GLY A 81 8.21 -11.16 8.23
CA GLY A 81 9.62 -10.91 8.50
C GLY A 81 10.03 -9.44 8.55
N ARG A 82 9.12 -8.48 8.33
CA ARG A 82 9.38 -7.03 8.33
C ARG A 82 10.53 -6.59 7.40
N ASP A 83 10.77 -7.37 6.37
CA ASP A 83 11.80 -7.11 5.35
C ASP A 83 11.19 -7.30 3.96
N PRO A 84 10.72 -6.21 3.30
CA PRO A 84 10.11 -6.32 1.98
C PRO A 84 11.06 -6.88 0.91
N LEU A 85 12.37 -6.62 0.99
CA LEU A 85 13.32 -7.18 0.03
C LEU A 85 13.40 -8.70 0.16
N ALA A 86 13.56 -9.21 1.38
CA ALA A 86 13.62 -10.64 1.63
C ALA A 86 12.29 -11.32 1.30
N TYR A 87 11.18 -10.73 1.75
CA TYR A 87 9.84 -11.29 1.51
C TYR A 87 9.53 -11.41 0.01
N PHE A 88 9.68 -10.34 -0.75
CA PHE A 88 9.37 -10.38 -2.18
C PHE A 88 10.40 -11.19 -2.99
N ALA A 89 11.65 -11.29 -2.53
CA ALA A 89 12.65 -12.16 -3.17
C ALA A 89 12.24 -13.65 -3.13
N LEU A 90 11.56 -14.10 -2.07
CA LEU A 90 11.01 -15.47 -1.98
C LEU A 90 10.01 -15.77 -3.11
N HIS A 91 9.38 -14.74 -3.65
CA HIS A 91 8.43 -14.82 -4.76
C HIS A 91 9.04 -14.46 -6.12
N GLY A 92 10.37 -14.36 -6.21
CA GLY A 92 11.09 -14.07 -7.45
C GLY A 92 11.02 -12.59 -7.89
N VAL A 93 10.59 -11.68 -7.02
CA VAL A 93 10.58 -10.24 -7.30
C VAL A 93 11.99 -9.68 -7.15
N PRO A 94 12.61 -9.11 -8.20
CA PRO A 94 13.93 -8.51 -8.09
C PRO A 94 13.89 -7.23 -7.25
N ALA A 95 14.95 -6.94 -6.51
CA ALA A 95 15.04 -5.80 -5.58
C ALA A 95 14.63 -4.45 -6.21
N ARG A 96 14.99 -4.22 -7.48
CA ARG A 96 14.61 -3.00 -8.22
C ARG A 96 13.10 -2.83 -8.44
N MET A 97 12.33 -3.90 -8.22
CA MET A 97 10.86 -3.92 -8.36
C MET A 97 10.14 -3.79 -7.02
N VAL A 98 10.87 -3.71 -5.91
CA VAL A 98 10.31 -3.41 -4.59
C VAL A 98 10.21 -1.89 -4.42
N LEU A 99 9.07 -1.42 -3.92
CA LEU A 99 8.82 0.01 -3.74
C LEU A 99 9.78 0.63 -2.72
N GLN A 100 10.40 1.75 -3.05
CA GLN A 100 11.31 2.47 -2.15
C GLN A 100 10.60 3.00 -0.90
N ASP A 101 9.34 3.40 -1.02
CA ASP A 101 8.52 3.81 0.11
C ASP A 101 8.29 2.63 1.10
N ALA A 102 8.13 1.40 0.62
CA ALA A 102 8.08 0.22 1.48
C ALA A 102 9.37 0.05 2.29
N LEU A 103 10.52 0.19 1.63
CA LEU A 103 11.84 0.09 2.28
C LEU A 103 12.05 1.24 3.29
N ALA A 104 11.66 2.46 2.93
CA ALA A 104 11.78 3.61 3.81
C ALA A 104 10.95 3.45 5.08
N ILE A 105 9.72 2.94 4.95
CA ILE A 105 8.81 2.76 6.09
C ILE A 105 9.32 1.66 7.03
N THR A 106 9.72 0.50 6.52
CA THR A 106 10.24 -0.60 7.35
C THR A 106 11.60 -0.28 7.98
N GLY A 107 12.44 0.48 7.30
CA GLY A 107 13.73 0.95 7.81
C GLY A 107 13.64 2.13 8.78
N SER A 108 12.45 2.68 9.00
CA SER A 108 12.26 3.85 9.85
C SER A 108 11.99 3.49 11.31
N ALA A 109 12.07 4.51 12.17
CA ALA A 109 11.64 4.44 13.57
C ALA A 109 10.12 4.63 13.76
N LYS A 110 9.33 4.65 12.68
CA LYS A 110 7.87 4.79 12.78
C LYS A 110 7.29 3.62 13.58
N ALA A 111 6.66 3.95 14.70
CA ALA A 111 6.12 2.95 15.60
C ALA A 111 4.98 2.17 14.94
N HIS A 112 5.02 0.87 15.05
CA HIS A 112 3.94 -0.05 14.72
C HIS A 112 4.03 -1.26 15.65
N ASP A 113 2.96 -1.53 16.38
CA ASP A 113 2.85 -2.68 17.28
C ASP A 113 1.89 -3.70 16.65
N PHE A 114 2.42 -4.80 16.14
CA PHE A 114 1.65 -5.84 15.46
C PHE A 114 0.49 -6.38 16.31
N SER A 115 0.62 -6.38 17.63
CA SER A 115 -0.41 -6.90 18.54
C SER A 115 -1.58 -5.93 18.75
N LYS A 116 -1.37 -4.63 18.58
CA LYS A 116 -2.34 -3.56 18.91
C LYS A 116 -2.84 -2.82 17.68
N ASP A 117 -1.92 -2.53 16.76
CA ASP A 117 -2.20 -1.72 15.59
C ASP A 117 -2.83 -2.55 14.47
N GLY A 118 -3.64 -1.92 13.65
CA GLY A 118 -4.11 -2.51 12.40
C GLY A 118 -2.95 -2.69 11.41
N PRO A 119 -3.10 -3.52 10.38
CA PRO A 119 -2.03 -3.75 9.42
C PRO A 119 -1.88 -2.62 8.40
N HIS A 120 -2.94 -1.88 8.13
CA HIS A 120 -3.03 -1.01 6.96
C HIS A 120 -2.18 0.25 7.06
N ILE A 121 -1.65 0.65 5.90
CA ILE A 121 -0.97 1.94 5.68
C ILE A 121 -1.92 2.83 4.90
N ILE A 122 -2.18 4.02 5.42
CA ILE A 122 -3.13 4.98 4.85
C ILE A 122 -2.37 6.24 4.48
N THR A 123 -2.47 6.67 3.22
CA THR A 123 -1.89 7.94 2.74
C THR A 123 -2.88 9.08 2.97
N GLY A 124 -2.44 10.13 3.66
CA GLY A 124 -3.27 11.29 4.01
C GLY A 124 -3.20 11.63 5.51
N PRO A 125 -4.19 12.38 6.03
CA PRO A 125 -5.44 12.86 5.40
C PRO A 125 -5.24 14.06 4.48
N VAL A 126 -6.18 14.27 3.56
CA VAL A 126 -6.29 15.47 2.72
C VAL A 126 -7.54 16.23 3.13
N ALA A 127 -7.39 17.53 3.42
CA ALA A 127 -8.51 18.40 3.72
C ALA A 127 -9.08 19.01 2.43
N ILE A 128 -10.37 19.29 2.46
CA ILE A 128 -11.05 20.08 1.42
C ILE A 128 -11.31 21.47 1.98
N ASP A 129 -10.83 22.47 1.28
CA ASP A 129 -10.98 23.87 1.69
C ASP A 129 -12.47 24.25 1.82
N GLY A 130 -12.82 24.82 2.95
CA GLY A 130 -14.20 25.24 3.26
C GLY A 130 -15.18 24.11 3.62
N ALA A 131 -14.74 22.85 3.72
CA ALA A 131 -15.62 21.76 4.16
C ALA A 131 -15.86 21.82 5.67
N GLU A 132 -17.12 21.65 6.07
CA GLU A 132 -17.58 21.74 7.45
C GLU A 132 -18.22 20.42 7.93
N PRO A 133 -18.23 20.15 9.23
CA PRO A 133 -18.96 19.00 9.79
C PRO A 133 -20.43 19.02 9.39
N GLY A 134 -20.90 17.93 8.78
CA GLY A 134 -22.25 17.79 8.23
C GLY A 134 -22.34 17.87 6.71
N ASP A 135 -21.29 18.30 6.05
CA ASP A 135 -21.20 18.27 4.59
C ASP A 135 -21.13 16.84 4.06
N VAL A 136 -21.52 16.66 2.81
CA VAL A 136 -21.44 15.39 2.10
C VAL A 136 -20.28 15.43 1.13
N LEU A 137 -19.32 14.52 1.29
CA LEU A 137 -18.22 14.34 0.37
C LEU A 137 -18.63 13.41 -0.78
N LYS A 138 -18.55 13.91 -2.03
CA LYS A 138 -18.62 13.08 -3.23
C LYS A 138 -17.22 12.85 -3.76
N VAL A 139 -16.84 11.57 -3.92
CA VAL A 139 -15.55 11.16 -4.51
C VAL A 139 -15.81 10.42 -5.81
N ASP A 140 -15.29 10.94 -6.92
CA ASP A 140 -15.32 10.27 -8.21
C ASP A 140 -13.96 9.57 -8.43
N VAL A 141 -13.95 8.24 -8.48
CA VAL A 141 -12.74 7.45 -8.75
C VAL A 141 -12.46 7.47 -10.25
N LEU A 142 -11.44 8.23 -10.66
CA LEU A 142 -11.12 8.42 -12.08
C LEU A 142 -10.24 7.28 -12.63
N ALA A 143 -9.31 6.77 -11.83
CA ALA A 143 -8.43 5.67 -12.22
C ALA A 143 -7.87 4.96 -11.00
N VAL A 144 -7.60 3.66 -11.14
CA VAL A 144 -6.83 2.84 -10.21
C VAL A 144 -5.75 2.13 -11.01
N GLN A 145 -4.48 2.36 -10.68
CA GLN A 145 -3.34 1.78 -11.38
C GLN A 145 -2.41 1.08 -10.40
N PRO A 146 -2.14 -0.22 -10.57
CA PRO A 146 -1.09 -0.89 -9.81
C PRO A 146 0.27 -0.23 -10.07
N ARG A 147 1.04 0.04 -9.02
CA ARG A 147 2.43 0.55 -9.11
C ARG A 147 3.41 -0.58 -9.40
N VAL A 148 3.07 -1.81 -8.99
CA VAL A 148 3.87 -3.01 -9.16
C VAL A 148 3.02 -4.11 -9.83
N PRO A 149 3.64 -5.04 -10.60
CA PRO A 149 2.91 -6.12 -11.26
C PRO A 149 2.68 -7.33 -10.33
N TYR A 150 2.46 -7.09 -9.06
CA TYR A 150 2.17 -8.12 -8.07
C TYR A 150 1.34 -7.56 -6.91
N GLY A 151 0.73 -8.45 -6.18
CA GLY A 151 0.02 -8.19 -4.93
C GLY A 151 0.12 -9.39 -4.01
N VAL A 152 -0.43 -9.27 -2.82
CA VAL A 152 -0.55 -10.36 -1.85
C VAL A 152 -1.94 -10.33 -1.28
N ILE A 153 -2.55 -11.50 -1.19
CA ILE A 153 -3.81 -11.71 -0.48
C ILE A 153 -3.47 -12.44 0.81
N SER A 154 -3.87 -11.90 1.94
CA SER A 154 -3.51 -12.45 3.23
C SER A 154 -4.70 -12.57 4.17
N ASN A 155 -4.57 -13.50 5.11
CA ASN A 155 -5.49 -13.67 6.23
C ASN A 155 -4.68 -13.92 7.51
N ARG A 156 -4.98 -13.15 8.55
CA ARG A 156 -4.24 -13.13 9.81
C ARG A 156 -5.15 -13.47 10.98
N HIS A 157 -4.66 -14.32 11.88
CA HIS A 157 -5.38 -14.63 13.12
C HIS A 157 -5.69 -13.34 13.90
N GLY A 158 -6.95 -13.20 14.32
CA GLY A 158 -7.41 -12.04 15.09
C GLY A 158 -7.56 -10.71 14.32
N LYS A 159 -7.31 -10.69 13.00
CA LYS A 159 -7.26 -9.44 12.20
C LYS A 159 -8.34 -9.32 11.12
N GLY A 160 -9.10 -10.37 10.86
CA GLY A 160 -10.16 -10.37 9.83
C GLY A 160 -11.56 -10.14 10.38
N ALA A 161 -12.56 -10.18 9.50
CA ALA A 161 -13.97 -10.08 9.85
C ALA A 161 -14.48 -11.30 10.66
N LEU A 162 -13.81 -12.45 10.54
CA LEU A 162 -14.09 -13.68 11.26
C LEU A 162 -12.83 -14.13 12.02
N PRO A 163 -12.39 -13.37 13.05
CA PRO A 163 -11.07 -13.51 13.66
C PRO A 163 -10.86 -14.82 14.42
N GLY A 164 -11.94 -15.49 14.84
CA GLY A 164 -11.90 -16.79 15.53
C GLY A 164 -12.00 -18.00 14.60
N GLU A 165 -12.32 -17.80 13.32
CA GLU A 165 -12.58 -18.86 12.35
C GLU A 165 -11.51 -18.93 11.28
N PHE A 166 -10.88 -17.82 10.93
CA PHE A 166 -9.92 -17.71 9.84
C PHE A 166 -8.64 -16.95 10.25
N PRO A 167 -7.47 -17.31 9.66
CA PRO A 167 -7.26 -18.48 8.78
C PRO A 167 -7.52 -19.80 9.51
N GLN A 168 -7.97 -20.80 8.76
CA GLN A 168 -8.08 -22.17 9.29
C GLN A 168 -6.68 -22.73 9.57
N GLY A 169 -6.55 -23.50 10.63
CA GLY A 169 -5.28 -24.12 11.02
C GLY A 169 -4.83 -23.74 12.42
N ALA A 170 -3.53 -23.94 12.68
CA ALA A 170 -2.96 -23.68 14.00
C ALA A 170 -2.98 -22.19 14.37
N ALA A 171 -3.27 -21.89 15.62
CA ALA A 171 -3.13 -20.54 16.17
C ALA A 171 -1.65 -20.12 16.23
N PRO A 172 -1.34 -18.80 16.33
CA PRO A 172 0.02 -18.33 16.51
C PRO A 172 0.72 -18.97 17.71
N GLU A 173 1.98 -19.34 17.53
CA GLU A 173 2.81 -19.94 18.56
C GLU A 173 3.43 -18.87 19.48
N PRO A 174 3.76 -19.22 20.73
CA PRO A 174 4.57 -18.38 21.60
C PRO A 174 5.92 -18.02 20.92
N GLY A 175 6.30 -16.74 20.99
CA GLY A 175 7.53 -16.24 20.39
C GLY A 175 7.44 -15.94 18.90
N ALA A 176 6.25 -15.95 18.30
CA ALA A 176 6.02 -15.45 16.96
C ALA A 176 6.52 -14.00 16.84
N SER A 177 7.37 -13.73 15.85
CA SER A 177 8.05 -12.43 15.67
C SER A 177 8.53 -12.25 14.22
N ALA A 178 9.07 -11.10 13.90
CA ALA A 178 9.67 -10.84 12.59
C ALA A 178 10.86 -11.76 12.28
N ALA A 179 11.57 -12.26 13.30
CA ALA A 179 12.65 -13.24 13.15
C ALA A 179 12.14 -14.66 12.91
N GLU A 180 10.93 -14.95 13.37
CA GLU A 180 10.27 -16.26 13.22
C GLU A 180 8.84 -16.10 12.70
N PRO A 181 8.66 -15.54 11.48
CA PRO A 181 7.36 -15.18 10.94
C PRO A 181 6.43 -16.38 10.71
N HIS A 182 6.99 -17.56 10.49
CA HIS A 182 6.22 -18.78 10.29
C HIS A 182 5.38 -19.17 11.52
N LYS A 183 5.79 -18.78 12.73
CA LYS A 183 5.06 -19.03 13.97
C LYS A 183 3.73 -18.28 14.09
N PHE A 184 3.48 -17.30 13.24
CA PHE A 184 2.17 -16.66 13.19
C PHE A 184 1.08 -17.52 12.55
N HIS A 185 1.45 -18.52 11.76
CA HIS A 185 0.53 -19.39 11.01
C HIS A 185 -0.48 -18.63 10.14
N ASN A 186 -0.14 -17.40 9.75
CA ASN A 186 -0.97 -16.60 8.85
C ASN A 186 -0.86 -17.09 7.41
N VAL A 187 -1.90 -16.86 6.63
CA VAL A 187 -1.91 -17.21 5.21
C VAL A 187 -1.58 -15.98 4.38
N SER A 188 -0.61 -16.11 3.50
CA SER A 188 -0.24 -15.08 2.51
C SER A 188 -0.06 -15.73 1.15
N VAL A 189 -0.84 -15.27 0.17
CA VAL A 189 -0.81 -15.76 -1.21
C VAL A 189 -0.27 -14.68 -2.12
N PHE A 190 0.93 -14.88 -2.64
CA PHE A 190 1.52 -13.99 -3.64
C PHE A 190 0.74 -14.10 -4.95
N THR A 191 0.40 -12.96 -5.52
CA THR A 191 -0.51 -12.86 -6.65
C THR A 191 0.13 -12.00 -7.74
N PRO A 192 0.68 -12.60 -8.82
CA PRO A 192 1.13 -11.84 -9.98
C PRO A 192 -0.02 -11.06 -10.62
N ILE A 193 0.28 -9.83 -11.06
CA ILE A 193 -0.67 -8.97 -11.77
C ILE A 193 -0.15 -8.74 -13.19
N ARG A 194 -1.01 -8.92 -14.18
CA ARG A 194 -0.69 -8.74 -15.59
C ARG A 194 -1.83 -8.09 -16.36
N LYS A 195 -1.52 -7.54 -17.51
CA LYS A 195 -2.56 -7.15 -18.46
C LYS A 195 -3.00 -8.36 -19.30
N ASN A 196 -4.29 -8.53 -19.43
CA ASN A 196 -4.86 -9.51 -20.36
C ASN A 196 -4.79 -9.00 -21.81
N ARG A 197 -5.27 -9.83 -22.76
CA ARG A 197 -5.32 -9.50 -24.19
C ARG A 197 -6.14 -8.25 -24.53
N HIS A 198 -7.04 -7.85 -23.64
CA HIS A 198 -7.89 -6.66 -23.80
C HIS A 198 -7.31 -5.43 -23.11
N GLY A 199 -6.11 -5.54 -22.49
CA GLY A 199 -5.46 -4.45 -21.77
C GLY A 199 -5.96 -4.23 -20.33
N ALA A 200 -6.90 -5.04 -19.85
CA ALA A 200 -7.36 -4.99 -18.47
C ALA A 200 -6.36 -5.67 -17.52
N TRP A 201 -6.23 -5.13 -16.30
CA TRP A 201 -5.42 -5.72 -15.26
C TRP A 201 -6.10 -6.95 -14.67
N GLU A 202 -5.37 -8.04 -14.52
CA GLU A 202 -5.79 -9.30 -13.95
C GLU A 202 -4.80 -9.77 -12.89
N ALA A 203 -5.33 -10.24 -11.77
CA ALA A 203 -4.57 -10.99 -10.77
C ALA A 203 -4.60 -12.49 -11.12
N VAL A 204 -3.47 -13.15 -10.99
CA VAL A 204 -3.35 -14.59 -11.21
C VAL A 204 -3.45 -15.30 -9.87
N LEU A 205 -4.59 -15.89 -9.61
CA LEU A 205 -4.82 -16.73 -8.44
C LEU A 205 -4.60 -18.20 -8.82
N HIS A 206 -3.79 -18.88 -8.05
CA HIS A 206 -3.65 -20.33 -8.13
C HIS A 206 -4.55 -20.95 -7.07
N ASN A 207 -5.40 -21.87 -7.46
CA ASN A 207 -6.15 -22.72 -6.54
C ASN A 207 -5.42 -24.07 -6.37
N ASP A 208 -5.84 -24.84 -5.38
CA ASP A 208 -5.24 -26.14 -5.06
C ASP A 208 -5.45 -27.21 -6.16
N GLN A 209 -6.18 -26.86 -7.21
CA GLN A 209 -6.46 -27.74 -8.35
C GLN A 209 -5.67 -27.35 -9.63
N GLY A 210 -4.84 -26.30 -9.56
CA GLY A 210 -3.96 -25.81 -10.64
C GLY A 210 -4.56 -24.73 -11.51
#